data_8afc5733ecfb43c0f51df7dbd784cb01
#
_entry.id   8afc5733ecfb43c0f51df7dbd784cb01
#
_cell.length_a   1.000
_cell.length_b   1.000
_cell.length_c   1.000
_cell.angle_alpha   90.00
_cell.angle_beta   90.00
_cell.angle_gamma   90.00
#
_symmetry.space_group_name_H-M   'P 1'
#
loop_
_entity.id
_entity.type
_entity.pdbx_description
1 polymer ?
#
loop_
_entity_poly.entity_id
_entity_poly.type
_entity_poly.pdbx_seq_one_letter_code
_entity_poly.pdbx_strand_id
1 'polypeptide(L)'
;MTPTNSRSGDHTDLSVRQLADRLAIRELVDAYAYCADRRDATGQMALFTEDTDFLVYMDGHDGSPTQHLRGRAALAPVFDELNTYVTTMHFNGQSTAVLDGDHASGVTYCLAHHVKMEGSARSLMVAAIRYLDSFVKQDGAWFFSQRKLMVDWTETRPLGTG
;
A
#
# COMPACT_ATOMS: atom_id res chain seq x y z
N MET A 1 31.34 30.05 -14.84
CA MET A 1 30.93 28.79 -15.45
C MET A 1 29.62 28.39 -14.82
N THR A 2 28.50 28.62 -15.52
CA THR A 2 27.15 28.31 -15.10
C THR A 2 26.86 26.83 -15.39
N PRO A 3 26.36 26.02 -14.46
CA PRO A 3 25.99 24.66 -14.78
C PRO A 3 24.73 24.66 -15.64
N THR A 4 24.84 24.19 -16.86
CA THR A 4 23.72 23.90 -17.74
C THR A 4 22.92 22.73 -17.18
N ASN A 5 21.75 23.06 -16.62
CA ASN A 5 20.77 22.07 -16.14
C ASN A 5 20.03 21.49 -17.35
N SER A 6 20.58 20.44 -17.96
CA SER A 6 19.90 19.69 -19.02
C SER A 6 18.93 18.70 -18.40
N ARG A 7 17.76 19.18 -17.95
CA ARG A 7 16.57 18.35 -17.80
C ARG A 7 15.94 18.18 -19.18
N SER A 8 16.51 17.35 -20.03
CA SER A 8 15.78 16.75 -21.13
C SER A 8 14.92 15.62 -20.53
N GLY A 9 13.82 16.00 -19.89
CA GLY A 9 12.73 15.08 -19.60
C GLY A 9 12.15 14.69 -20.96
N ASP A 10 12.40 13.47 -21.37
CA ASP A 10 11.66 12.84 -22.44
C ASP A 10 10.19 12.78 -21.95
N HIS A 11 9.42 13.81 -22.24
CA HIS A 11 7.97 13.82 -22.06
C HIS A 11 7.40 12.92 -23.15
N THR A 12 7.55 11.61 -22.94
CA THR A 12 6.85 10.61 -23.74
C THR A 12 5.38 10.96 -23.70
N ASP A 13 4.79 11.32 -24.84
CA ASP A 13 3.34 11.57 -24.97
C ASP A 13 2.58 10.33 -24.52
N LEU A 14 2.07 10.36 -23.28
CA LEU A 14 1.27 9.27 -22.73
C LEU A 14 -0.06 9.21 -23.50
N SER A 15 -0.39 8.04 -23.99
CA SER A 15 -1.70 7.82 -24.57
C SER A 15 -2.81 7.99 -23.50
N VAL A 16 -4.04 8.31 -23.95
CA VAL A 16 -5.20 8.39 -23.05
C VAL A 16 -5.40 7.09 -22.27
N ARG A 17 -5.15 5.94 -22.89
CA ARG A 17 -5.19 4.64 -22.23
C ARG A 17 -4.16 4.54 -21.08
N GLN A 18 -2.92 4.95 -21.31
CA GLN A 18 -1.88 4.93 -20.28
C GLN A 18 -2.20 5.89 -19.12
N LEU A 19 -2.81 7.04 -19.40
CA LEU A 19 -3.28 7.95 -18.36
C LEU A 19 -4.40 7.33 -17.53
N ALA A 20 -5.38 6.69 -18.19
CA ALA A 20 -6.48 5.99 -17.53
C ALA A 20 -5.96 4.82 -16.67
N ASP A 21 -4.99 4.05 -17.18
CA ASP A 21 -4.39 2.94 -16.44
C ASP A 21 -3.63 3.43 -15.19
N ARG A 22 -2.87 4.53 -15.30
CA ARG A 22 -2.19 5.15 -14.14
C ARG A 22 -3.17 5.63 -13.08
N LEU A 23 -4.27 6.25 -13.51
CA LEU A 23 -5.32 6.70 -12.60
C LEU A 23 -5.99 5.50 -11.91
N ALA A 24 -6.35 4.45 -12.66
CA ALA A 24 -6.96 3.25 -12.11
C ALA A 24 -6.05 2.53 -11.09
N ILE A 25 -4.72 2.47 -11.35
CA ILE A 25 -3.76 1.94 -10.38
C ILE A 25 -3.72 2.82 -9.13
N ARG A 26 -3.75 4.14 -9.27
CA ARG A 26 -3.79 5.06 -8.12
C ARG A 26 -5.06 4.86 -7.29
N GLU A 27 -6.22 4.75 -7.94
CA GLU A 27 -7.49 4.47 -7.28
C GLU A 27 -7.49 3.11 -6.57
N LEU A 28 -6.87 2.07 -7.16
CA LEU A 28 -6.68 0.76 -6.54
C LEU A 28 -5.86 0.86 -5.25
N VAL A 29 -4.76 1.61 -5.28
CA VAL A 29 -3.91 1.85 -4.10
C VAL A 29 -4.67 2.59 -3.00
N ASP A 30 -5.45 3.61 -3.36
CA ASP A 30 -6.25 4.38 -2.42
C ASP A 30 -7.43 3.56 -1.87
N ALA A 31 -8.04 2.69 -2.68
CA ALA A 31 -9.08 1.76 -2.26
C ALA A 31 -8.58 0.78 -1.19
N TYR A 32 -7.33 0.31 -1.30
CA TYR A 32 -6.72 -0.54 -0.28
C TYR A 32 -6.68 0.15 1.09
N ALA A 33 -6.19 1.39 1.15
CA ALA A 33 -6.15 2.19 2.37
C ALA A 33 -7.57 2.46 2.92
N TYR A 34 -8.50 2.79 2.04
CA TYR A 34 -9.90 3.05 2.40
C TYR A 34 -10.58 1.82 3.01
N CYS A 35 -10.41 0.63 2.40
CA CYS A 35 -10.96 -0.62 2.96
C CYS A 35 -10.34 -0.95 4.32
N ALA A 36 -9.02 -0.78 4.48
CA ALA A 36 -8.33 -0.98 5.75
C ALA A 36 -8.91 -0.11 6.87
N ASP A 37 -9.13 1.19 6.60
CA ASP A 37 -9.65 2.14 7.60
C ASP A 37 -11.12 1.90 7.94
N ARG A 38 -11.87 1.28 7.06
CA ARG A 38 -13.28 0.89 7.29
C ARG A 38 -13.47 -0.51 7.86
N ARG A 39 -12.39 -1.28 8.05
CA ARG A 39 -12.46 -2.69 8.47
C ARG A 39 -13.18 -3.58 7.46
N ASP A 40 -13.12 -3.21 6.19
CA ASP A 40 -13.68 -4.00 5.09
C ASP A 40 -12.62 -4.98 4.54
N ALA A 41 -12.36 -6.04 5.30
CA ALA A 41 -11.42 -7.08 4.90
C ALA A 41 -11.84 -7.76 3.58
N THR A 42 -13.14 -7.95 3.36
CA THR A 42 -13.66 -8.53 2.12
C THR A 42 -13.39 -7.64 0.91
N GLY A 43 -13.70 -6.34 1.02
CA GLY A 43 -13.39 -5.37 -0.03
C GLY A 43 -11.90 -5.24 -0.26
N GLN A 44 -11.09 -5.25 0.82
CA GLN A 44 -9.64 -5.17 0.72
C GLN A 44 -9.05 -6.40 -0.01
N MET A 45 -9.51 -7.62 0.31
CA MET A 45 -9.11 -8.85 -0.39
C MET A 45 -9.49 -8.83 -1.87
N ALA A 46 -10.66 -8.28 -2.22
CA ALA A 46 -11.14 -8.22 -3.60
C ALA A 46 -10.23 -7.42 -4.55
N LEU A 47 -9.33 -6.59 -4.00
CA LEU A 47 -8.35 -5.81 -4.77
C LEU A 47 -7.16 -6.66 -5.27
N PHE A 48 -7.05 -7.90 -4.82
CA PHE A 48 -5.94 -8.80 -5.14
C PHE A 48 -6.37 -9.90 -6.12
N THR A 49 -5.41 -10.41 -6.91
CA THR A 49 -5.64 -11.63 -7.71
C THR A 49 -5.82 -12.86 -6.81
N GLU A 50 -6.44 -13.93 -7.35
CA GLU A 50 -6.66 -15.17 -6.60
C GLU A 50 -5.35 -15.81 -6.13
N ASP A 51 -4.29 -15.69 -6.92
CA ASP A 51 -2.97 -16.29 -6.72
C ASP A 51 -1.93 -15.31 -6.16
N THR A 52 -2.37 -14.19 -5.62
CA THR A 52 -1.49 -13.11 -5.13
C THR A 52 -0.44 -13.59 -4.14
N ASP A 53 0.72 -12.92 -4.14
CA ASP A 53 1.75 -13.02 -3.09
C ASP A 53 1.73 -11.75 -2.23
N PHE A 54 1.59 -11.89 -0.91
CA PHE A 54 1.65 -10.78 0.04
C PHE A 54 2.78 -11.03 1.03
N LEU A 55 3.78 -10.16 1.03
CA LEU A 55 4.98 -10.29 1.84
C LEU A 55 5.11 -9.12 2.79
N VAL A 56 5.39 -9.39 4.07
CA VAL A 56 5.63 -8.37 5.08
C VAL A 56 7.09 -8.40 5.48
N TYR A 57 7.71 -7.23 5.49
CA TYR A 57 9.08 -7.02 5.94
C TYR A 57 9.07 -6.00 7.08
N MET A 58 9.65 -6.37 8.21
CA MET A 58 9.86 -5.45 9.32
C MET A 58 11.29 -4.88 9.25
N ASP A 59 11.48 -3.69 9.79
CA ASP A 59 12.77 -3.00 9.88
C ASP A 59 13.39 -2.57 8.54
N GLY A 60 12.57 -2.36 7.52
CA GLY A 60 12.96 -1.74 6.24
C GLY A 60 13.95 -2.54 5.38
N HIS A 61 14.26 -3.78 5.76
CA HIS A 61 15.27 -4.59 5.10
C HIS A 61 14.68 -5.58 4.10
N ASP A 62 15.34 -5.71 2.96
CA ASP A 62 14.99 -6.63 1.87
C ASP A 62 15.56 -8.06 2.13
N GLY A 63 15.53 -8.47 3.40
CA GLY A 63 15.93 -9.81 3.82
C GLY A 63 14.81 -10.84 3.62
N SER A 64 14.74 -11.83 4.51
CA SER A 64 13.61 -12.76 4.52
C SER A 64 12.36 -12.06 5.05
N PRO A 65 11.19 -12.23 4.40
CA PRO A 65 9.94 -11.65 4.90
C PRO A 65 9.59 -12.25 6.27
N THR A 66 9.05 -11.44 7.17
CA THR A 66 8.49 -11.91 8.44
C THR A 66 7.19 -12.68 8.25
N GLN A 67 6.45 -12.36 7.18
CA GLN A 67 5.26 -13.10 6.74
C GLN A 67 5.26 -13.21 5.22
N HIS A 68 4.85 -14.37 4.72
CA HIS A 68 4.60 -14.61 3.31
C HIS A 68 3.26 -15.34 3.16
N LEU A 69 2.27 -14.66 2.63
CA LEU A 69 0.92 -15.17 2.42
C LEU A 69 0.71 -15.40 0.92
N ARG A 70 0.20 -16.55 0.56
CA ARG A 70 -0.07 -16.93 -0.82
C ARG A 70 -1.55 -17.16 -1.04
N GLY A 71 -2.05 -16.50 -2.08
CA GLY A 71 -3.45 -16.53 -2.46
C GLY A 71 -4.31 -15.58 -1.65
N ARG A 72 -5.33 -15.03 -2.30
CA ARG A 72 -6.26 -14.03 -1.76
C ARG A 72 -6.87 -14.45 -0.43
N ALA A 73 -7.31 -15.71 -0.30
CA ALA A 73 -7.96 -16.19 0.91
C ALA A 73 -7.06 -16.16 2.15
N ALA A 74 -5.72 -16.27 1.97
CA ALA A 74 -4.77 -16.21 3.07
C ALA A 74 -4.63 -14.80 3.68
N LEU A 75 -5.16 -13.75 3.03
CA LEU A 75 -5.06 -12.36 3.49
C LEU A 75 -6.05 -12.02 4.60
N ALA A 76 -7.16 -12.74 4.70
CA ALA A 76 -8.24 -12.42 5.64
C ALA A 76 -7.76 -12.24 7.08
N PRO A 77 -6.97 -13.15 7.70
CA PRO A 77 -6.54 -12.99 9.09
C PRO A 77 -5.70 -11.72 9.32
N VAL A 78 -4.86 -11.33 8.35
CA VAL A 78 -4.00 -10.14 8.46
C VAL A 78 -4.83 -8.85 8.39
N PHE A 79 -5.83 -8.82 7.50
CA PHE A 79 -6.70 -7.64 7.39
C PHE A 79 -7.67 -7.54 8.58
N ASP A 80 -8.08 -8.67 9.14
CA ASP A 80 -8.91 -8.72 10.34
C ASP A 80 -8.18 -8.24 11.61
N GLU A 81 -6.83 -8.31 11.64
CA GLU A 81 -6.05 -7.78 12.77
C GLU A 81 -6.30 -6.29 13.02
N LEU A 82 -6.68 -5.52 12.00
CA LEU A 82 -7.03 -4.11 12.14
C LEU A 82 -8.24 -3.89 13.05
N ASN A 83 -9.08 -4.91 13.27
CA ASN A 83 -10.20 -4.85 14.21
C ASN A 83 -9.76 -4.73 15.68
N THR A 84 -8.49 -4.99 15.99
CA THR A 84 -7.92 -4.81 17.34
C THR A 84 -7.67 -3.33 17.67
N TYR A 85 -7.71 -2.44 16.70
CA TYR A 85 -7.51 -1.00 16.89
C TYR A 85 -8.84 -0.25 16.95
N VAL A 86 -8.90 0.79 17.78
CA VAL A 86 -10.06 1.69 17.87
C VAL A 86 -10.26 2.47 16.59
N THR A 87 -9.15 2.97 16.04
CA THR A 87 -9.12 3.76 14.81
C THR A 87 -7.82 3.47 14.07
N THR A 88 -7.91 3.42 12.75
CA THR A 88 -6.72 3.45 11.88
C THR A 88 -6.89 4.51 10.82
N MET A 89 -5.78 5.04 10.35
CA MET A 89 -5.73 5.97 9.22
C MET A 89 -4.48 5.65 8.39
N HIS A 90 -4.69 5.23 7.17
CA HIS A 90 -3.63 5.02 6.19
C HIS A 90 -3.55 6.23 5.27
N PHE A 91 -2.52 7.02 5.43
CA PHE A 91 -2.28 8.22 4.62
C PHE A 91 -1.26 7.91 3.54
N ASN A 92 -1.74 7.68 2.30
CA ASN A 92 -0.90 7.46 1.14
C ASN A 92 -0.27 8.77 0.68
N GLY A 93 1.05 8.76 0.55
CA GLY A 93 1.84 9.86 0.01
C GLY A 93 2.18 9.66 -1.46
N GLN A 94 3.50 9.70 -1.76
CA GLN A 94 4.03 9.51 -3.10
C GLN A 94 3.63 8.13 -3.62
N SER A 95 3.21 8.09 -4.87
CA SER A 95 2.89 6.84 -5.58
C SER A 95 3.42 6.94 -7.00
N THR A 96 4.10 5.90 -7.44
CA THR A 96 4.63 5.76 -8.80
C THR A 96 4.11 4.49 -9.42
N ALA A 97 3.93 4.49 -10.74
CA ALA A 97 3.59 3.30 -11.50
C ALA A 97 4.34 3.30 -12.84
N VAL A 98 4.94 2.17 -13.16
CA VAL A 98 5.57 1.89 -14.46
C VAL A 98 4.72 0.85 -15.16
N LEU A 99 4.13 1.24 -16.29
CA LEU A 99 3.24 0.39 -17.08
C LEU A 99 4.04 -0.45 -18.07
N ASP A 100 3.66 -1.72 -18.22
CA ASP A 100 4.17 -2.65 -19.22
C ASP A 100 3.00 -3.49 -19.76
N GLY A 101 2.27 -2.95 -20.75
CA GLY A 101 1.06 -3.56 -21.28
C GLY A 101 -0.03 -3.71 -20.22
N ASP A 102 -0.44 -4.94 -19.97
CA ASP A 102 -1.43 -5.29 -18.94
C ASP A 102 -0.77 -5.64 -17.58
N HIS A 103 0.52 -5.34 -17.43
CA HIS A 103 1.27 -5.41 -16.17
C HIS A 103 1.76 -4.03 -15.77
N ALA A 104 1.99 -3.85 -14.47
CA ALA A 104 2.65 -2.67 -13.95
C ALA A 104 3.39 -3.00 -12.66
N SER A 105 4.36 -2.15 -12.32
CA SER A 105 4.99 -2.14 -11.00
C SER A 105 4.96 -0.73 -10.42
N GLY A 106 4.97 -0.62 -9.10
CA GLY A 106 4.92 0.69 -8.47
C GLY A 106 5.38 0.69 -7.02
N VAL A 107 5.60 1.89 -6.51
CA VAL A 107 5.94 2.12 -5.11
C VAL A 107 5.00 3.17 -4.54
N THR A 108 4.40 2.88 -3.39
CA THR A 108 3.59 3.84 -2.64
C THR A 108 4.13 4.01 -1.24
N TYR A 109 4.25 5.25 -0.77
CA TYR A 109 4.60 5.57 0.61
C TYR A 109 3.32 5.76 1.42
N CYS A 110 3.30 5.23 2.64
CA CYS A 110 2.16 5.33 3.53
C CYS A 110 2.62 5.63 4.96
N LEU A 111 1.92 6.55 5.63
CA LEU A 111 1.96 6.67 7.08
C LEU A 111 0.68 6.05 7.65
N ALA A 112 0.82 4.90 8.30
CA ALA A 112 -0.29 4.20 8.92
C ALA A 112 -0.36 4.56 10.41
N HIS A 113 -1.48 5.11 10.83
CA HIS A 113 -1.76 5.51 12.21
C HIS A 113 -2.74 4.52 12.83
N HIS A 114 -2.37 3.94 13.95
CA HIS A 114 -3.19 2.94 14.66
C HIS A 114 -3.40 3.37 16.10
N VAL A 115 -4.63 3.62 16.48
CA VAL A 115 -5.01 3.96 17.86
C VAL A 115 -5.47 2.70 18.58
N LYS A 116 -4.84 2.39 19.71
CA LYS A 116 -5.19 1.26 20.57
C LYS A 116 -5.60 1.74 21.96
N MET A 117 -6.54 1.01 22.57
CA MET A 117 -6.87 1.18 23.98
C MET A 117 -6.10 0.16 24.83
N GLU A 118 -5.51 0.62 25.91
CA GLU A 118 -4.87 -0.19 26.95
C GLU A 118 -5.49 0.21 28.30
N GLY A 119 -6.55 -0.49 28.68
CA GLY A 119 -7.43 -0.06 29.78
C GLY A 119 -8.11 1.27 29.44
N SER A 120 -7.90 2.30 30.25
CA SER A 120 -8.41 3.67 30.00
C SER A 120 -7.43 4.56 29.22
N ALA A 121 -6.21 4.09 28.98
CA ALA A 121 -5.20 4.85 28.24
C ALA A 121 -5.31 4.59 26.73
N ARG A 122 -4.99 5.62 25.94
CA ARG A 122 -4.89 5.52 24.50
C ARG A 122 -3.44 5.61 24.06
N SER A 123 -3.04 4.75 23.14
CA SER A 123 -1.75 4.84 22.48
C SER A 123 -1.91 5.00 20.98
N LEU A 124 -1.01 5.75 20.35
CA LEU A 124 -0.90 5.90 18.92
C LEU A 124 0.38 5.23 18.46
N MET A 125 0.26 4.24 17.59
CA MET A 125 1.36 3.70 16.80
C MET A 125 1.32 4.33 15.41
N VAL A 126 2.47 4.82 14.96
CA VAL A 126 2.68 5.27 13.58
C VAL A 126 3.66 4.31 12.93
N ALA A 127 3.33 3.78 11.77
CA ALA A 127 4.21 2.97 10.95
C ALA A 127 4.49 3.70 9.63
N ALA A 128 5.76 3.90 9.31
CA ALA A 128 6.19 4.37 8.00
C ALA A 128 6.37 3.14 7.10
N ILE A 129 5.60 3.11 6.03
CA ILE A 129 5.48 1.94 5.17
C ILE A 129 5.80 2.33 3.71
N ARG A 130 6.51 1.45 3.02
CA ARG A 130 6.57 1.44 1.56
C ARG A 130 5.90 0.17 1.05
N TYR A 131 4.95 0.34 0.16
CA TYR A 131 4.38 -0.74 -0.61
C TYR A 131 5.14 -0.84 -1.94
N LEU A 132 5.75 -1.99 -2.20
CA LEU A 132 6.32 -2.32 -3.49
C LEU A 132 5.38 -3.31 -4.15
N ASP A 133 4.70 -2.85 -5.20
CA ASP A 133 3.57 -3.55 -5.78
C ASP A 133 3.86 -4.02 -7.20
N SER A 134 3.34 -5.20 -7.53
CA SER A 134 3.12 -5.64 -8.91
C SER A 134 1.62 -5.68 -9.15
N PHE A 135 1.23 -5.19 -10.32
CA PHE A 135 -0.17 -5.11 -10.74
C PHE A 135 -0.38 -5.89 -12.03
N VAL A 136 -1.59 -6.40 -12.21
CA VAL A 136 -2.03 -7.02 -13.46
C VAL A 136 -3.43 -6.55 -13.80
N LYS A 137 -3.67 -6.36 -15.09
CA LYS A 137 -4.98 -6.01 -15.63
C LYS A 137 -5.69 -7.27 -16.10
N GLN A 138 -6.85 -7.56 -15.52
CA GLN A 138 -7.72 -8.69 -15.89
C GLN A 138 -9.11 -8.16 -16.21
N ASP A 139 -9.66 -8.52 -17.35
CA ASP A 139 -11.00 -8.10 -17.81
C ASP A 139 -11.22 -6.57 -17.72
N GLY A 140 -10.16 -5.80 -18.00
CA GLY A 140 -10.20 -4.34 -17.99
C GLY A 140 -10.00 -3.68 -16.63
N ALA A 141 -9.92 -4.42 -15.52
CA ALA A 141 -9.67 -3.92 -14.18
C ALA A 141 -8.25 -4.26 -13.69
N TRP A 142 -7.65 -3.36 -12.91
CA TRP A 142 -6.35 -3.57 -12.29
C TRP A 142 -6.48 -4.22 -10.92
N PHE A 143 -5.56 -5.15 -10.60
CA PHE A 143 -5.45 -5.87 -9.33
C PHE A 143 -4.01 -5.90 -8.85
N PHE A 144 -3.82 -6.02 -7.54
CA PHE A 144 -2.52 -6.39 -6.99
C PHE A 144 -2.26 -7.88 -7.27
N SER A 145 -1.21 -8.19 -8.02
CA SER A 145 -0.70 -9.56 -8.18
C SER A 145 0.34 -9.90 -7.13
N GLN A 146 1.07 -8.89 -6.63
CA GLN A 146 1.97 -9.01 -5.50
C GLN A 146 2.01 -7.70 -4.72
N ARG A 147 2.11 -7.78 -3.39
CA ARG A 147 2.44 -6.64 -2.53
C ARG A 147 3.56 -7.02 -1.56
N LYS A 148 4.63 -6.23 -1.55
CA LYS A 148 5.62 -6.23 -0.50
C LYS A 148 5.37 -5.03 0.41
N LEU A 149 4.95 -5.30 1.64
CA LEU A 149 4.74 -4.30 2.67
C LEU A 149 6.05 -4.18 3.47
N MET A 150 6.75 -3.07 3.27
CA MET A 150 8.02 -2.77 3.94
C MET A 150 7.74 -1.78 5.07
N VAL A 151 7.86 -2.20 6.31
CA VAL A 151 7.80 -1.29 7.48
C VAL A 151 9.21 -0.75 7.72
N ASP A 152 9.44 0.52 7.38
CA ASP A 152 10.76 1.14 7.54
C ASP A 152 11.06 1.46 9.00
N TRP A 153 10.06 1.95 9.75
CA TRP A 153 10.14 2.20 11.18
C TRP A 153 8.73 2.30 11.77
N THR A 154 8.66 2.12 13.09
CA THR A 154 7.45 2.37 13.88
C THR A 154 7.78 3.25 15.07
N GLU A 155 6.80 4.07 15.48
CA GLU A 155 6.83 4.84 16.72
C GLU A 155 5.54 4.61 17.48
N THR A 156 5.61 4.42 18.79
CA THR A 156 4.44 4.35 19.66
C THR A 156 4.55 5.39 20.76
N ARG A 157 3.47 6.14 20.97
CA ARG A 157 3.40 7.16 22.01
C ARG A 157 2.01 7.22 22.66
N PRO A 158 1.93 7.69 23.91
CA PRO A 158 0.63 7.98 24.49
C PRO A 158 -0.15 9.01 23.64
N LEU A 159 -1.44 8.77 23.49
CA LEU A 159 -2.36 9.72 22.88
C LEU A 159 -3.15 10.39 24.01
N GLY A 160 -2.98 11.72 24.15
CA GLY A 160 -3.67 12.48 25.18
C GLY A 160 -5.20 12.34 25.09
N THR A 161 -5.86 12.50 26.23
CA THR A 161 -7.32 12.60 26.29
C THR A 161 -7.72 13.90 25.59
N GLY A 162 -8.40 13.79 24.45
CA GLY A 162 -9.06 14.91 23.78
C GLY A 162 -10.32 15.31 24.53
#